data_6d3e763f49ba61f2acee41e3fc0608ad
#
_entry.id   6d3e763f49ba61f2acee41e3fc0608ad
#
_cell.length_a   1.000
_cell.length_b   1.000
_cell.length_c   1.000
_cell.angle_alpha   90.00
_cell.angle_beta   90.00
_cell.angle_gamma   90.00
#
_symmetry.space_group_name_H-M   'P 1'
#
loop_
_entity.id
_entity.type
_entity.pdbx_description
1 polymer ?
#
loop_
_entity_poly.entity_id
_entity_poly.type
_entity_poly.pdbx_seq_one_letter_code
_entity_poly.pdbx_strand_id
1 'polypeptide(L)'
;MPAISHITAPAPSRPFAGPFANDAFAIAANKETTVTIDLPTISWPDGLGPTPKPFADHAPGSVISGPLSEQCDVLVLLYTTFEIQALLDVFTNNPAWTAARQKSWYGYAHNFDKFKSIIQGIDDDTALKDGLFGYVFPLMVGETRVVLYKTELHPKTNGTGLPFIPVIQQLVSELQPKLVISTGTAGGIGSHIQCGDVVITDAARLHCKLNYPKYPAIDTLSKNNTQLTNTVTVNDKYVAYAAQNFTKLSLPGLAKCYAEFATRQGYSFLKKNSSAPSIYVKGVNPVPGPQPMDIVSADYLTVDDNNNSEGLQSLGTMNDTDDAFAFYAINQLSGTKPNWLSIRNASEPQVDVPKFPPGTSPTQVVDKLKTLAGAIYGVYQYCTTLNSAFACWGVIAGM
;
A
#
# COMPACT_ATOMS: atom_id res chain seq x y z
N MET A 1 -0.55 7.45 31.17
CA MET A 1 0.11 7.05 29.91
C MET A 1 -0.03 5.54 29.83
N PRO A 2 -0.70 4.95 28.82
CA PRO A 2 -0.69 3.50 28.68
C PRO A 2 0.73 3.06 28.33
N ALA A 3 1.21 2.06 29.03
CA ALA A 3 2.50 1.43 28.79
C ALA A 3 2.48 0.82 27.39
N ILE A 4 3.49 1.12 26.58
CA ILE A 4 3.75 0.39 25.34
C ILE A 4 4.18 -1.00 25.79
N SER A 5 3.25 -1.95 25.75
CA SER A 5 3.59 -3.35 25.94
C SER A 5 4.39 -3.77 24.69
N HIS A 6 5.59 -4.29 24.91
CA HIS A 6 6.31 -5.09 23.92
C HIS A 6 5.46 -6.35 23.70
N ILE A 7 4.52 -6.29 22.78
CA ILE A 7 3.73 -7.45 22.42
C ILE A 7 4.61 -8.22 21.44
N THR A 8 5.18 -9.33 21.94
CA THR A 8 5.54 -10.45 21.08
C THR A 8 4.36 -10.70 20.17
N ALA A 9 4.60 -10.76 18.86
CA ALA A 9 3.56 -11.01 17.87
C ALA A 9 2.62 -12.08 18.44
N PRO A 10 1.33 -11.79 18.64
CA PRO A 10 0.42 -12.81 19.12
C PRO A 10 0.46 -13.93 18.09
N ALA A 11 0.60 -15.16 18.58
CA ALA A 11 0.33 -16.34 17.80
C ALA A 11 -1.01 -16.14 17.05
N PRO A 12 -1.21 -16.77 15.90
CA PRO A 12 -2.21 -16.44 14.88
C PRO A 12 -3.66 -16.66 15.34
N SER A 13 -4.10 -15.94 16.32
CA SER A 13 -5.52 -15.84 16.69
C SER A 13 -6.25 -14.82 15.81
N ARG A 14 -5.53 -14.11 14.91
CA ARG A 14 -6.14 -13.14 14.00
C ARG A 14 -6.64 -13.85 12.75
N PRO A 15 -7.88 -13.57 12.33
CA PRO A 15 -8.62 -14.33 11.32
C PRO A 15 -8.04 -14.32 9.92
N PHE A 16 -7.07 -13.47 9.65
CA PHE A 16 -6.40 -13.35 8.36
C PHE A 16 -4.97 -13.92 8.35
N ALA A 17 -4.53 -14.58 9.42
CA ALA A 17 -3.17 -15.09 9.51
C ALA A 17 -2.91 -16.34 8.63
N GLY A 18 -3.94 -17.15 8.34
CA GLY A 18 -3.79 -18.37 7.57
C GLY A 18 -3.37 -18.16 6.11
N PRO A 19 -4.12 -17.36 5.31
CA PRO A 19 -3.79 -17.13 3.91
C PRO A 19 -2.61 -16.21 3.68
N PHE A 20 -2.22 -15.41 4.65
CA PHE A 20 -1.25 -14.33 4.49
C PHE A 20 0.14 -14.64 5.10
N ALA A 21 0.34 -15.83 5.63
CA ALA A 21 1.57 -16.19 6.35
C ALA A 21 2.84 -16.25 5.47
N ASN A 22 2.71 -16.23 4.16
CA ASN A 22 3.80 -16.46 3.20
C ASN A 22 4.15 -15.26 2.33
N ASP A 23 3.84 -14.04 2.75
CA ASP A 23 4.31 -12.86 2.02
C ASP A 23 5.86 -12.83 2.05
N ALA A 24 6.49 -12.89 0.87
CA ALA A 24 7.95 -12.96 0.75
C ALA A 24 8.66 -11.75 1.37
N PHE A 25 7.97 -10.60 1.47
CA PHE A 25 8.46 -9.44 2.21
C PHE A 25 8.40 -9.63 3.72
N ALA A 26 7.37 -10.29 4.23
CA ALA A 26 7.28 -10.64 5.65
C ALA A 26 8.38 -11.61 6.09
N ILE A 27 8.81 -12.52 5.20
CA ILE A 27 9.90 -13.48 5.47
C ILE A 27 11.26 -12.80 5.57
N ALA A 28 11.54 -11.80 4.72
CA ALA A 28 12.78 -11.04 4.79
C ALA A 28 12.88 -10.16 6.06
N ALA A 29 11.74 -9.71 6.58
CA ALA A 29 11.61 -8.87 7.76
C ALA A 29 11.70 -9.65 9.10
N ASN A 30 11.69 -10.96 9.08
CA ASN A 30 11.50 -11.87 10.24
C ASN A 30 12.58 -11.82 11.34
N LYS A 31 13.52 -10.88 11.31
CA LYS A 31 14.50 -10.71 12.40
C LYS A 31 14.12 -9.60 13.37
N GLU A 32 13.17 -8.76 13.04
CA GLU A 32 12.71 -7.65 13.87
C GLU A 32 11.22 -7.83 14.19
N THR A 33 10.83 -7.57 15.42
CA THR A 33 9.42 -7.68 15.83
C THR A 33 8.63 -6.52 15.25
N THR A 34 7.62 -6.80 14.42
CA THR A 34 6.68 -5.77 13.93
C THR A 34 5.99 -5.09 15.09
N VAL A 35 6.04 -3.76 15.12
CA VAL A 35 5.33 -2.98 16.13
C VAL A 35 3.87 -2.85 15.70
N THR A 36 2.97 -3.32 16.56
CA THR A 36 1.52 -3.15 16.41
C THR A 36 0.99 -2.18 17.45
N ILE A 37 -0.06 -1.45 17.11
CA ILE A 37 -0.75 -0.52 18.01
C ILE A 37 -2.18 -1.01 18.16
N ASP A 38 -2.65 -1.19 19.39
CA ASP A 38 -4.06 -1.40 19.64
C ASP A 38 -4.80 -0.07 19.47
N LEU A 39 -5.59 0.00 18.41
CA LEU A 39 -6.40 1.18 18.14
C LEU A 39 -7.53 1.28 19.16
N PRO A 40 -7.72 2.44 19.82
CA PRO A 40 -8.92 2.69 20.59
C PRO A 40 -10.15 2.70 19.67
N THR A 41 -11.34 2.57 20.26
CA THR A 41 -12.58 2.78 19.50
C THR A 41 -12.59 4.17 18.87
N ILE A 42 -12.77 4.23 17.57
CA ILE A 42 -12.77 5.47 16.81
C ILE A 42 -14.17 6.08 16.83
N SER A 43 -14.25 7.34 17.23
CA SER A 43 -15.48 8.14 17.11
C SER A 43 -15.55 8.72 15.70
N TRP A 44 -16.25 8.02 14.82
CA TRP A 44 -16.42 8.45 13.44
C TRP A 44 -17.35 9.66 13.35
N PRO A 45 -16.99 10.71 12.59
CA PRO A 45 -17.85 11.89 12.43
C PRO A 45 -19.04 11.59 11.50
N ASP A 46 -20.11 12.31 11.68
CA ASP A 46 -21.26 12.41 10.75
C ASP A 46 -21.88 11.06 10.34
N GLY A 47 -21.73 10.00 11.13
CA GLY A 47 -22.21 8.65 10.80
C GLY A 47 -21.39 7.95 9.69
N LEU A 48 -20.20 8.45 9.36
CA LEU A 48 -19.34 7.93 8.30
C LEU A 48 -18.39 6.81 8.76
N GLY A 49 -18.69 6.20 9.90
CA GLY A 49 -18.00 4.98 10.33
C GLY A 49 -18.24 3.84 9.36
N PRO A 50 -17.18 3.10 8.96
CA PRO A 50 -17.34 1.97 8.05
C PRO A 50 -18.25 0.89 8.63
N THR A 51 -19.16 0.33 7.80
CA THR A 51 -20.11 -0.70 8.20
C THR A 51 -20.06 -1.90 7.22
N PRO A 52 -20.39 -3.14 7.68
CA PRO A 52 -20.36 -4.30 6.81
C PRO A 52 -21.41 -4.24 5.71
N LYS A 53 -21.02 -4.67 4.50
CA LYS A 53 -21.93 -4.80 3.35
C LYS A 53 -21.59 -6.07 2.55
N PRO A 54 -21.92 -7.27 3.09
CA PRO A 54 -21.66 -8.52 2.40
C PRO A 54 -22.26 -8.57 0.99
N PHE A 55 -21.64 -9.32 0.08
CA PHE A 55 -22.24 -9.65 -1.21
C PHE A 55 -23.50 -10.48 -1.01
N ALA A 56 -24.57 -10.17 -1.74
CA ALA A 56 -25.87 -10.83 -1.55
C ALA A 56 -25.85 -12.31 -1.98
N ASP A 57 -25.12 -12.60 -3.05
CA ASP A 57 -25.14 -13.92 -3.70
C ASP A 57 -24.04 -14.87 -3.20
N HIS A 58 -23.24 -14.46 -2.22
CA HIS A 58 -22.10 -15.24 -1.74
C HIS A 58 -22.07 -15.35 -0.23
N ALA A 59 -21.77 -16.53 0.27
CA ALA A 59 -21.55 -16.72 1.70
C ALA A 59 -20.20 -16.13 2.12
N PRO A 60 -20.14 -15.30 3.19
CA PRO A 60 -18.87 -14.81 3.72
C PRO A 60 -17.87 -15.94 4.00
N GLY A 61 -16.61 -15.73 3.60
CA GLY A 61 -15.54 -16.74 3.68
C GLY A 61 -15.48 -17.72 2.50
N SER A 62 -16.37 -17.59 1.49
CA SER A 62 -16.33 -18.44 0.30
C SER A 62 -15.36 -17.93 -0.76
N VAL A 63 -15.06 -18.81 -1.74
CA VAL A 63 -14.32 -18.45 -2.95
C VAL A 63 -15.31 -18.13 -4.07
N ILE A 64 -15.13 -16.97 -4.69
CA ILE A 64 -15.91 -16.51 -5.84
C ILE A 64 -15.16 -16.88 -7.11
N SER A 65 -15.65 -17.91 -7.83
CA SER A 65 -15.08 -18.37 -9.09
C SER A 65 -15.79 -17.79 -10.33
N GLY A 66 -16.90 -17.10 -10.13
CA GLY A 66 -17.61 -16.34 -11.15
C GLY A 66 -17.30 -14.84 -11.09
N PRO A 67 -17.90 -14.03 -11.98
CA PRO A 67 -17.75 -12.59 -11.93
C PRO A 67 -18.40 -12.01 -10.67
N LEU A 68 -17.84 -10.92 -10.15
CA LEU A 68 -18.47 -10.14 -9.10
C LEU A 68 -19.69 -9.41 -9.68
N SER A 69 -20.88 -9.73 -9.17
CA SER A 69 -22.16 -9.24 -9.71
C SER A 69 -22.57 -7.87 -9.19
N GLU A 70 -21.93 -7.41 -8.12
CA GLU A 70 -22.31 -6.18 -7.44
C GLU A 70 -21.28 -5.08 -7.65
N GLN A 71 -21.74 -3.93 -8.15
CA GLN A 71 -20.91 -2.73 -8.37
C GLN A 71 -20.50 -2.07 -7.06
N CYS A 72 -19.39 -1.32 -7.09
CA CYS A 72 -18.97 -0.46 -6.00
C CYS A 72 -18.70 0.98 -6.48
N ASP A 73 -18.69 1.93 -5.55
CA ASP A 73 -18.29 3.30 -5.86
C ASP A 73 -16.76 3.43 -5.81
N VAL A 74 -16.12 2.74 -4.86
CA VAL A 74 -14.68 2.76 -4.64
C VAL A 74 -14.12 1.36 -4.55
N LEU A 75 -13.10 1.09 -5.35
CA LEU A 75 -12.23 -0.07 -5.22
C LEU A 75 -10.90 0.36 -4.60
N VAL A 76 -10.51 -0.26 -3.49
CA VAL A 76 -9.24 0.00 -2.81
C VAL A 76 -8.30 -1.19 -3.03
N LEU A 77 -7.17 -0.95 -3.67
CA LEU A 77 -6.13 -1.95 -3.94
C LEU A 77 -5.09 -1.97 -2.83
N LEU A 78 -4.70 -3.16 -2.41
CA LEU A 78 -3.72 -3.45 -1.37
C LEU A 78 -2.84 -4.62 -1.80
N TYR A 79 -1.60 -4.64 -1.35
CA TYR A 79 -0.60 -5.57 -1.88
C TYR A 79 -0.03 -6.50 -0.83
N THR A 80 0.11 -6.07 0.41
CA THR A 80 0.73 -6.85 1.47
C THR A 80 -0.23 -7.23 2.59
N THR A 81 0.14 -8.23 3.36
CA THR A 81 -0.62 -8.70 4.53
C THR A 81 -0.77 -7.61 5.59
N PHE A 82 0.30 -6.84 5.82
CA PHE A 82 0.26 -5.82 6.87
C PHE A 82 -0.57 -4.62 6.45
N GLU A 83 -0.62 -4.31 5.16
CA GLU A 83 -1.47 -3.26 4.62
C GLU A 83 -2.94 -3.58 4.81
N ILE A 84 -3.38 -4.78 4.42
CA ILE A 84 -4.79 -5.17 4.63
C ILE A 84 -5.11 -5.26 6.12
N GLN A 85 -4.18 -5.73 6.96
CA GLN A 85 -4.40 -5.79 8.40
C GLN A 85 -4.63 -4.39 8.99
N ALA A 86 -3.75 -3.42 8.67
CA ALA A 86 -3.88 -2.04 9.15
C ALA A 86 -5.18 -1.38 8.64
N LEU A 87 -5.51 -1.57 7.36
CA LEU A 87 -6.77 -1.06 6.83
C LEU A 87 -7.97 -1.68 7.54
N LEU A 88 -7.99 -2.99 7.75
CA LEU A 88 -9.10 -3.65 8.43
C LEU A 88 -9.21 -3.21 9.89
N ASP A 89 -8.08 -3.00 10.58
CA ASP A 89 -8.11 -2.50 11.95
C ASP A 89 -8.72 -1.08 12.03
N VAL A 90 -8.57 -0.26 10.99
CA VAL A 90 -9.24 1.04 10.87
C VAL A 90 -10.69 0.88 10.39
N PHE A 91 -10.90 0.23 9.24
CA PHE A 91 -12.21 0.16 8.58
C PHE A 91 -13.23 -0.76 9.28
N THR A 92 -12.80 -1.61 10.18
CA THR A 92 -13.70 -2.40 11.03
C THR A 92 -13.73 -1.92 12.49
N ASN A 93 -13.13 -0.77 12.79
CA ASN A 93 -13.18 -0.13 14.11
C ASN A 93 -14.52 0.60 14.30
N ASN A 94 -15.59 -0.19 14.33
CA ASN A 94 -16.97 0.30 14.52
C ASN A 94 -17.77 -0.80 15.23
N PRO A 95 -18.60 -0.48 16.24
CA PRO A 95 -19.47 -1.44 16.92
C PRO A 95 -20.42 -2.22 16.01
N ALA A 96 -20.70 -1.72 14.79
CA ALA A 96 -21.48 -2.45 13.79
C ALA A 96 -20.78 -3.75 13.32
N TRP A 97 -19.45 -3.86 13.48
CA TRP A 97 -18.69 -5.05 13.19
C TRP A 97 -18.73 -5.99 14.40
N THR A 98 -19.52 -7.05 14.29
CA THR A 98 -19.62 -8.12 15.30
C THR A 98 -18.52 -9.17 15.11
N ALA A 99 -18.59 -10.29 15.84
CA ALA A 99 -17.71 -11.46 15.63
C ALA A 99 -17.68 -11.99 14.18
N ALA A 100 -18.64 -11.59 13.32
CA ALA A 100 -18.65 -11.87 11.89
C ALA A 100 -17.55 -11.12 11.09
N ARG A 101 -16.86 -10.14 11.66
CA ARG A 101 -15.69 -9.45 11.06
C ARG A 101 -14.71 -10.46 10.44
N GLN A 102 -14.47 -11.56 11.12
CA GLN A 102 -13.53 -12.59 10.73
C GLN A 102 -13.90 -13.35 9.45
N LYS A 103 -15.16 -13.26 9.02
CA LYS A 103 -15.69 -13.96 7.85
C LYS A 103 -16.22 -13.02 6.76
N SER A 104 -15.98 -11.73 6.86
CA SER A 104 -16.52 -10.75 5.92
C SER A 104 -15.67 -10.57 4.66
N TRP A 105 -14.81 -11.51 4.34
CA TRP A 105 -13.98 -11.54 3.14
C TRP A 105 -14.37 -12.70 2.22
N TYR A 106 -13.96 -12.59 0.96
CA TYR A 106 -14.17 -13.61 -0.06
C TYR A 106 -12.89 -13.82 -0.86
N GLY A 107 -12.54 -15.06 -1.18
CA GLY A 107 -11.47 -15.33 -2.14
C GLY A 107 -11.93 -14.97 -3.55
N TYR A 108 -11.09 -14.35 -4.36
CA TYR A 108 -11.39 -14.01 -5.75
C TYR A 108 -10.58 -14.86 -6.70
N ALA A 109 -11.29 -15.68 -7.51
CA ALA A 109 -10.70 -16.67 -8.42
C ALA A 109 -11.35 -16.68 -9.81
N HIS A 110 -12.14 -15.66 -10.17
CA HIS A 110 -12.80 -15.65 -11.48
C HIS A 110 -11.76 -15.68 -12.62
N ASN A 111 -11.91 -16.65 -13.54
CA ASN A 111 -10.99 -16.92 -14.62
C ASN A 111 -9.55 -17.31 -14.19
N PHE A 112 -9.36 -17.85 -12.98
CA PHE A 112 -8.03 -18.22 -12.49
C PHE A 112 -7.30 -19.14 -13.47
N ASP A 113 -7.96 -20.20 -13.97
CA ASP A 113 -7.36 -21.12 -14.93
C ASP A 113 -6.91 -20.48 -16.25
N LYS A 114 -7.55 -19.39 -16.66
CA LYS A 114 -7.18 -18.64 -17.86
C LYS A 114 -5.85 -17.87 -17.68
N PHE A 115 -5.61 -17.36 -16.48
CA PHE A 115 -4.45 -16.49 -16.22
C PHE A 115 -3.31 -17.23 -15.51
N LYS A 116 -3.54 -18.38 -14.87
CA LYS A 116 -2.49 -19.10 -14.13
C LYS A 116 -1.24 -19.40 -14.94
N SER A 117 -1.39 -19.64 -16.24
CA SER A 117 -0.25 -19.96 -17.13
C SER A 117 0.71 -18.80 -17.37
N ILE A 118 0.29 -17.57 -17.09
CA ILE A 118 1.14 -16.38 -17.21
C ILE A 118 1.69 -15.91 -15.86
N ILE A 119 1.27 -16.50 -14.75
CA ILE A 119 1.85 -16.27 -13.44
C ILE A 119 3.22 -16.95 -13.47
N GLN A 120 4.26 -16.13 -13.55
CA GLN A 120 5.64 -16.58 -13.44
C GLN A 120 6.11 -16.15 -12.07
N GLY A 121 6.51 -17.07 -11.28
CA GLY A 121 6.90 -16.72 -9.93
C GLY A 121 7.89 -17.71 -9.36
N ILE A 122 8.36 -17.38 -8.23
CA ILE A 122 9.11 -18.23 -7.32
C ILE A 122 8.21 -19.39 -6.89
N ASP A 123 8.79 -20.52 -6.55
CA ASP A 123 8.11 -21.75 -6.11
C ASP A 123 7.09 -21.57 -4.95
N ASP A 124 7.12 -20.38 -4.33
CA ASP A 124 6.26 -19.98 -3.23
C ASP A 124 5.18 -18.95 -3.58
N ASP A 125 4.80 -18.83 -4.86
CA ASP A 125 3.73 -17.91 -5.27
C ASP A 125 2.39 -18.29 -4.62
N THR A 126 1.88 -17.41 -3.77
CA THR A 126 0.66 -17.64 -2.98
C THR A 126 -0.56 -17.75 -3.89
N ALA A 127 -0.63 -16.96 -4.97
CA ALA A 127 -1.74 -17.05 -5.92
C ALA A 127 -1.86 -18.44 -6.54
N LEU A 128 -0.73 -19.06 -6.93
CA LEU A 128 -0.71 -20.40 -7.49
C LEU A 128 -1.06 -21.47 -6.45
N LYS A 129 -0.58 -21.34 -5.21
CA LYS A 129 -0.86 -22.27 -4.12
C LYS A 129 -2.32 -22.29 -3.72
N ASP A 130 -2.91 -21.11 -3.57
CA ASP A 130 -4.28 -20.96 -3.09
C ASP A 130 -5.31 -21.01 -4.22
N GLY A 131 -4.89 -20.92 -5.48
CA GLY A 131 -5.78 -20.85 -6.64
C GLY A 131 -6.62 -19.57 -6.67
N LEU A 132 -6.08 -18.46 -6.12
CA LEU A 132 -6.77 -17.20 -5.94
C LEU A 132 -5.91 -16.04 -6.48
N PHE A 133 -6.55 -15.00 -7.02
CA PHE A 133 -5.88 -13.74 -7.34
C PHE A 133 -5.80 -12.79 -6.17
N GLY A 134 -6.59 -13.02 -5.14
CA GLY A 134 -6.64 -12.17 -3.97
C GLY A 134 -7.93 -12.33 -3.18
N TYR A 135 -8.16 -11.36 -2.31
CA TYR A 135 -9.30 -11.36 -1.40
C TYR A 135 -10.05 -10.03 -1.48
N VAL A 136 -11.37 -10.09 -1.57
CA VAL A 136 -12.25 -8.92 -1.59
C VAL A 136 -13.00 -8.81 -0.26
N PHE A 137 -13.16 -7.56 0.20
CA PHE A 137 -13.82 -7.23 1.45
C PHE A 137 -14.78 -6.06 1.23
N PRO A 138 -16.08 -6.33 1.03
CA PRO A 138 -17.07 -5.30 0.76
C PRO A 138 -17.60 -4.63 2.04
N LEU A 139 -17.74 -3.31 1.99
CA LEU A 139 -18.22 -2.48 3.09
C LEU A 139 -18.89 -1.19 2.60
N MET A 140 -19.44 -0.41 3.53
CA MET A 140 -19.95 0.94 3.29
C MET A 140 -19.19 1.96 4.13
N VAL A 141 -19.02 3.17 3.60
CA VAL A 141 -18.66 4.39 4.35
C VAL A 141 -19.73 5.42 4.07
N GLY A 142 -20.61 5.67 5.02
CA GLY A 142 -21.84 6.39 4.74
C GLY A 142 -22.68 5.68 3.68
N GLU A 143 -22.97 6.36 2.58
CA GLU A 143 -23.69 5.80 1.42
C GLU A 143 -22.74 5.23 0.34
N THR A 144 -21.44 5.45 0.47
CA THR A 144 -20.43 5.02 -0.49
C THR A 144 -20.15 3.53 -0.33
N ARG A 145 -20.37 2.75 -1.39
CA ARG A 145 -20.03 1.34 -1.43
C ARG A 145 -18.55 1.13 -1.76
N VAL A 146 -17.84 0.44 -0.90
CA VAL A 146 -16.40 0.22 -0.98
C VAL A 146 -16.10 -1.26 -1.06
N VAL A 147 -15.16 -1.64 -1.92
CA VAL A 147 -14.56 -2.97 -1.93
C VAL A 147 -13.07 -2.81 -1.69
N LEU A 148 -12.56 -3.37 -0.58
CA LEU A 148 -11.11 -3.53 -0.39
C LEU A 148 -10.68 -4.80 -1.11
N TYR A 149 -9.60 -4.73 -1.88
CA TYR A 149 -9.03 -5.88 -2.59
C TYR A 149 -7.56 -6.04 -2.23
N LYS A 150 -7.22 -7.10 -1.49
CA LYS A 150 -5.83 -7.51 -1.28
C LYS A 150 -5.43 -8.48 -2.40
N THR A 151 -4.51 -8.07 -3.24
CA THR A 151 -3.99 -8.93 -4.32
C THR A 151 -2.96 -9.93 -3.79
N GLU A 152 -2.93 -11.12 -4.41
CA GLU A 152 -1.83 -12.08 -4.29
C GLU A 152 -0.83 -11.96 -5.45
N LEU A 153 -1.10 -11.04 -6.40
CA LEU A 153 -0.23 -10.78 -7.54
C LEU A 153 0.55 -9.50 -7.34
N HIS A 154 1.85 -9.57 -7.61
CA HIS A 154 2.74 -8.39 -7.54
C HIS A 154 3.50 -8.21 -8.86
N PRO A 155 3.48 -7.00 -9.48
CA PRO A 155 4.23 -6.73 -10.70
C PRO A 155 5.71 -7.09 -10.61
N LYS A 156 6.33 -6.86 -9.44
CA LYS A 156 7.73 -7.17 -9.20
C LYS A 156 8.04 -8.66 -9.14
N THR A 157 7.16 -9.49 -8.55
CA THR A 157 7.46 -10.90 -8.25
C THR A 157 6.92 -11.87 -9.29
N ASN A 158 5.86 -11.51 -10.01
CA ASN A 158 5.20 -12.40 -10.97
C ASN A 158 5.78 -12.32 -12.40
N GLY A 159 6.98 -11.74 -12.54
CA GLY A 159 7.74 -11.71 -13.79
C GLY A 159 7.14 -10.82 -14.88
N THR A 160 7.80 -10.82 -16.04
CA THR A 160 7.48 -9.92 -17.16
C THR A 160 6.17 -10.25 -17.88
N GLY A 161 5.52 -11.35 -17.54
CA GLY A 161 4.17 -11.71 -18.02
C GLY A 161 3.07 -10.81 -17.48
N LEU A 162 3.33 -10.13 -16.34
CA LEU A 162 2.45 -9.21 -15.64
C LEU A 162 0.99 -9.70 -15.55
N PRO A 163 0.72 -10.85 -14.92
CA PRO A 163 -0.64 -11.35 -14.72
C PRO A 163 -1.52 -10.37 -13.94
N PHE A 164 -0.91 -9.50 -13.16
CA PHE A 164 -1.55 -8.43 -12.42
C PHE A 164 -2.41 -7.52 -13.32
N ILE A 165 -1.91 -7.14 -14.51
CA ILE A 165 -2.62 -6.21 -15.42
C ILE A 165 -3.99 -6.75 -15.84
N PRO A 166 -4.12 -7.94 -16.48
CA PRO A 166 -5.43 -8.44 -16.90
C PRO A 166 -6.35 -8.75 -15.72
N VAL A 167 -5.82 -9.10 -14.53
CA VAL A 167 -6.64 -9.34 -13.34
C VAL A 167 -7.21 -8.03 -12.80
N ILE A 168 -6.43 -6.95 -12.74
CA ILE A 168 -6.96 -5.63 -12.34
C ILE A 168 -8.00 -5.14 -13.37
N GLN A 169 -7.76 -5.31 -14.66
CA GLN A 169 -8.73 -4.95 -15.70
C GLN A 169 -10.05 -5.71 -15.54
N GLN A 170 -9.97 -7.02 -15.28
CA GLN A 170 -11.14 -7.83 -15.02
C GLN A 170 -11.90 -7.36 -13.78
N LEU A 171 -11.21 -7.18 -12.66
CA LEU A 171 -11.81 -6.75 -11.40
C LEU A 171 -12.51 -5.38 -11.53
N VAL A 172 -11.86 -4.42 -12.19
CA VAL A 172 -12.45 -3.09 -12.46
C VAL A 172 -13.66 -3.19 -13.39
N SER A 173 -13.61 -4.07 -14.39
CA SER A 173 -14.74 -4.27 -15.32
C SER A 173 -15.95 -4.92 -14.65
N GLU A 174 -15.75 -5.76 -13.66
CA GLU A 174 -16.82 -6.41 -12.89
C GLU A 174 -17.44 -5.47 -11.86
N LEU A 175 -16.61 -4.82 -11.06
CA LEU A 175 -17.06 -3.93 -9.98
C LEU A 175 -17.49 -2.54 -10.45
N GLN A 176 -17.06 -2.11 -11.63
CA GLN A 176 -17.35 -0.80 -12.22
C GLN A 176 -17.22 0.39 -11.25
N PRO A 177 -16.10 0.52 -10.52
CA PRO A 177 -15.92 1.59 -9.56
C PRO A 177 -15.88 2.96 -10.26
N LYS A 178 -16.29 4.01 -9.55
CA LYS A 178 -16.09 5.42 -9.98
C LYS A 178 -14.65 5.86 -9.69
N LEU A 179 -14.08 5.33 -8.61
CA LEU A 179 -12.72 5.63 -8.16
C LEU A 179 -11.99 4.34 -7.77
N VAL A 180 -10.76 4.20 -8.24
CA VAL A 180 -9.81 3.18 -7.76
C VAL A 180 -8.75 3.88 -6.91
N ILE A 181 -8.61 3.46 -5.66
CA ILE A 181 -7.55 3.92 -4.76
C ILE A 181 -6.52 2.81 -4.64
N SER A 182 -5.27 3.09 -4.94
CA SER A 182 -4.16 2.22 -4.58
C SER A 182 -3.53 2.74 -3.29
N THR A 183 -3.41 1.90 -2.26
CA THR A 183 -2.95 2.35 -0.94
C THR A 183 -2.03 1.32 -0.29
N GLY A 184 -1.20 1.80 0.63
CA GLY A 184 -0.27 0.98 1.39
C GLY A 184 1.07 1.67 1.62
N THR A 185 2.10 0.84 1.80
CA THR A 185 3.46 1.26 2.10
C THR A 185 4.23 1.71 0.85
N ALA A 186 5.18 2.62 1.04
CA ALA A 186 6.13 3.05 0.01
C ALA A 186 7.42 3.55 0.66
N GLY A 187 8.52 3.52 -0.08
CA GLY A 187 9.74 4.22 0.27
C GLY A 187 9.56 5.72 0.11
N GLY A 188 9.88 6.50 1.13
CA GLY A 188 9.86 7.96 1.02
C GLY A 188 11.09 8.48 0.28
N ILE A 189 10.91 9.36 -0.70
CA ILE A 189 11.98 9.90 -1.53
C ILE A 189 12.36 11.31 -1.06
N GLY A 190 13.66 11.54 -0.83
CA GLY A 190 14.22 12.84 -0.51
C GLY A 190 14.01 13.30 0.94
N SER A 191 14.58 14.48 1.27
CA SER A 191 14.64 14.98 2.64
C SER A 191 13.34 15.59 3.17
N HIS A 192 12.32 15.72 2.33
CA HIS A 192 11.04 16.32 2.69
C HIS A 192 10.01 15.30 3.21
N ILE A 193 10.28 14.01 3.05
CA ILE A 193 9.44 12.91 3.50
C ILE A 193 10.03 12.28 4.76
N GLN A 194 9.20 12.06 5.75
CA GLN A 194 9.54 11.34 6.98
C GLN A 194 8.69 10.08 7.11
N CYS A 195 9.11 9.16 7.99
CA CYS A 195 8.37 7.95 8.27
C CYS A 195 6.94 8.25 8.74
N GLY A 196 5.97 7.57 8.13
CA GLY A 196 4.57 7.76 8.43
C GLY A 196 3.89 8.91 7.69
N ASP A 197 4.64 9.79 6.99
CA ASP A 197 4.02 10.76 6.09
C ASP A 197 3.19 10.04 5.02
N VAL A 198 2.06 10.63 4.67
CA VAL A 198 1.17 10.11 3.62
C VAL A 198 1.15 11.08 2.45
N VAL A 199 1.26 10.55 1.24
CA VAL A 199 1.10 11.31 -0.01
C VAL A 199 -0.14 10.81 -0.75
N ILE A 200 -1.04 11.74 -1.05
CA ILE A 200 -2.24 11.53 -1.87
C ILE A 200 -2.00 12.22 -3.21
N THR A 201 -2.00 11.43 -4.30
CA THR A 201 -1.70 11.94 -5.64
C THR A 201 -2.43 11.19 -6.74
N ASP A 202 -2.74 11.89 -7.81
CA ASP A 202 -3.29 11.40 -9.07
C ASP A 202 -2.24 11.34 -10.19
N ALA A 203 -0.96 11.20 -9.81
CA ALA A 203 0.14 11.12 -10.75
C ALA A 203 1.11 9.99 -10.38
N ALA A 204 1.53 9.22 -11.37
CA ALA A 204 2.45 8.11 -11.21
C ALA A 204 3.43 8.00 -12.38
N ARG A 205 4.59 7.34 -12.14
CA ARG A 205 5.60 7.05 -13.15
C ARG A 205 6.07 5.62 -13.01
N LEU A 206 6.38 5.00 -14.15
CA LEU A 206 7.09 3.73 -14.19
C LEU A 206 8.60 3.99 -14.22
N HIS A 207 9.36 3.22 -13.45
CA HIS A 207 10.82 3.25 -13.42
C HIS A 207 11.35 1.82 -13.38
N CYS A 208 11.34 1.16 -14.54
CA CYS A 208 11.59 -0.27 -14.69
C CYS A 208 12.96 -0.56 -15.26
N LYS A 209 13.60 -1.65 -14.80
CA LYS A 209 14.84 -2.21 -15.33
C LYS A 209 14.60 -3.43 -16.21
N LEU A 210 13.46 -4.10 -16.07
CA LEU A 210 13.06 -5.23 -16.91
C LEU A 210 12.39 -4.74 -18.20
N ASN A 211 12.40 -5.61 -19.20
CA ASN A 211 11.63 -5.42 -20.42
C ASN A 211 10.34 -6.21 -20.37
N TYR A 212 9.25 -5.63 -20.86
CA TYR A 212 7.91 -6.20 -20.84
C TYR A 212 7.39 -6.49 -22.26
N PRO A 213 7.78 -7.63 -22.88
CA PRO A 213 7.46 -7.91 -24.30
C PRO A 213 5.97 -7.92 -24.62
N LYS A 214 5.12 -8.28 -23.64
CA LYS A 214 3.66 -8.23 -23.79
C LYS A 214 3.07 -6.83 -23.61
N TYR A 215 3.84 -5.92 -23.02
CA TYR A 215 3.41 -4.56 -22.68
C TYR A 215 4.50 -3.54 -23.08
N PRO A 216 4.86 -3.42 -24.37
CA PRO A 216 5.97 -2.56 -24.80
C PRO A 216 5.76 -1.08 -24.49
N ALA A 217 4.52 -0.66 -24.23
CA ALA A 217 4.22 0.68 -23.76
C ALA A 217 4.78 0.95 -22.36
N ILE A 218 4.89 -0.06 -21.48
CA ILE A 218 5.52 0.06 -20.16
C ILE A 218 7.00 0.43 -20.32
N ASP A 219 7.70 -0.26 -21.22
CA ASP A 219 9.12 0.01 -21.51
C ASP A 219 9.31 1.46 -22.02
N THR A 220 8.39 1.92 -22.89
CA THR A 220 8.41 3.28 -23.44
C THR A 220 8.13 4.33 -22.35
N LEU A 221 7.12 4.11 -21.53
CA LEU A 221 6.76 5.02 -20.44
C LEU A 221 7.90 5.13 -19.42
N SER A 222 8.47 3.99 -19.02
CA SER A 222 9.59 3.93 -18.10
C SER A 222 10.83 4.62 -18.65
N LYS A 223 11.25 4.29 -19.87
CA LYS A 223 12.43 4.87 -20.52
C LYS A 223 12.35 6.39 -20.67
N ASN A 224 11.17 6.91 -20.94
CA ASN A 224 10.94 8.34 -21.14
C ASN A 224 10.53 9.06 -19.83
N ASN A 225 10.46 8.37 -18.70
CA ASN A 225 9.93 8.89 -17.44
C ASN A 225 8.55 9.57 -17.62
N THR A 226 7.72 9.00 -18.50
CA THR A 226 6.42 9.60 -18.84
C THR A 226 5.47 9.49 -17.66
N GLN A 227 4.87 10.61 -17.29
CA GLN A 227 3.89 10.66 -16.22
C GLN A 227 2.55 10.07 -16.68
N LEU A 228 2.01 9.16 -15.91
CA LEU A 228 0.59 8.80 -15.93
C LEU A 228 -0.15 9.80 -15.05
N THR A 229 -1.18 10.44 -15.59
CA THR A 229 -1.97 11.43 -14.86
C THR A 229 -3.44 11.14 -14.95
N ASN A 230 -4.15 11.61 -13.95
CA ASN A 230 -5.59 11.64 -13.87
C ASN A 230 -5.99 13.01 -13.29
N THR A 231 -7.28 13.28 -13.21
CA THR A 231 -7.80 14.48 -12.53
C THR A 231 -8.80 14.04 -11.49
N VAL A 232 -8.38 14.04 -10.24
CA VAL A 232 -9.23 13.73 -9.09
C VAL A 232 -9.28 14.93 -8.16
N THR A 233 -10.46 15.47 -7.95
CA THR A 233 -10.66 16.48 -6.91
C THR A 233 -10.87 15.78 -5.58
N VAL A 234 -9.90 15.91 -4.69
CA VAL A 234 -10.01 15.41 -3.31
C VAL A 234 -10.73 16.47 -2.47
N ASN A 235 -11.83 16.08 -1.85
CA ASN A 235 -12.44 16.91 -0.81
C ASN A 235 -11.60 16.78 0.46
N ASP A 236 -10.91 17.84 0.84
CA ASP A 236 -9.95 17.83 1.93
C ASP A 236 -10.59 17.82 3.34
N LYS A 237 -11.90 18.07 3.47
CA LYS A 237 -12.59 18.17 4.77
C LYS A 237 -12.29 16.97 5.69
N TYR A 238 -12.53 15.75 5.20
CA TYR A 238 -12.35 14.55 6.02
C TYR A 238 -10.92 14.04 6.01
N VAL A 239 -10.13 14.36 4.99
CA VAL A 239 -8.68 14.13 5.00
C VAL A 239 -8.01 14.98 6.08
N ALA A 240 -8.35 16.26 6.18
CA ALA A 240 -7.88 17.15 7.23
C ALA A 240 -8.39 16.70 8.61
N TYR A 241 -9.64 16.25 8.71
CA TYR A 241 -10.18 15.68 9.94
C TYR A 241 -9.39 14.44 10.37
N ALA A 242 -9.07 13.52 9.45
CA ALA A 242 -8.26 12.34 9.71
C ALA A 242 -6.86 12.74 10.21
N ALA A 243 -6.21 13.69 9.54
CA ALA A 243 -4.89 14.19 9.92
C ALA A 243 -4.88 14.81 11.32
N GLN A 244 -5.93 15.52 11.71
CA GLN A 244 -6.01 16.19 13.02
C GLN A 244 -6.37 15.26 14.17
N ASN A 245 -7.23 14.27 13.93
CA ASN A 245 -7.86 13.49 14.98
C ASN A 245 -7.36 12.06 15.06
N PHE A 246 -7.05 11.41 13.93
CA PHE A 246 -6.74 9.98 13.88
C PHE A 246 -5.26 9.70 13.83
N THR A 247 -4.49 10.48 13.08
CA THR A 247 -3.03 10.28 13.06
C THR A 247 -2.37 10.56 14.40
N LYS A 248 -2.98 11.39 15.24
CA LYS A 248 -2.54 11.59 16.62
C LYS A 248 -2.62 10.33 17.49
N LEU A 249 -3.50 9.40 17.17
CA LEU A 249 -3.63 8.13 17.90
C LEU A 249 -2.46 7.19 17.62
N SER A 250 -1.90 7.24 16.42
CA SER A 250 -0.75 6.42 16.02
C SER A 250 0.60 7.10 16.30
N LEU A 251 0.64 8.43 16.40
CA LEU A 251 1.84 9.24 16.42
C LEU A 251 2.82 9.03 17.59
N PRO A 252 2.39 8.98 18.86
CA PRO A 252 3.34 8.86 19.97
C PRO A 252 4.12 7.54 19.91
N GLY A 253 3.48 6.47 19.49
CA GLY A 253 4.11 5.17 19.30
C GLY A 253 5.08 5.17 18.15
N LEU A 254 4.67 5.67 16.99
CA LEU A 254 5.46 5.71 15.77
C LEU A 254 6.73 6.54 15.94
N ALA A 255 6.63 7.80 16.40
CA ALA A 255 7.77 8.67 16.58
C ALA A 255 8.81 8.08 17.55
N LYS A 256 8.34 7.45 18.65
CA LYS A 256 9.22 6.81 19.62
C LYS A 256 9.94 5.59 19.01
N CYS A 257 9.21 4.69 18.37
CA CYS A 257 9.77 3.51 17.73
C CYS A 257 10.81 3.89 16.68
N TYR A 258 10.53 4.93 15.90
CA TYR A 258 11.43 5.39 14.85
C TYR A 258 12.73 5.99 15.39
N ALA A 259 12.62 6.80 16.46
CA ALA A 259 13.78 7.34 17.15
C ALA A 259 14.63 6.25 17.80
N GLU A 260 14.00 5.24 18.42
CA GLU A 260 14.69 4.09 19.00
C GLU A 260 15.38 3.25 17.92
N PHE A 261 14.74 3.03 16.77
CA PHE A 261 15.34 2.33 15.65
C PHE A 261 16.58 3.07 15.12
N ALA A 262 16.46 4.38 14.84
CA ALA A 262 17.59 5.18 14.37
C ALA A 262 18.77 5.14 15.34
N THR A 263 18.50 5.26 16.64
CA THR A 263 19.53 5.18 17.69
C THR A 263 20.17 3.80 17.77
N ARG A 264 19.36 2.76 17.76
CA ARG A 264 19.82 1.36 17.88
C ARG A 264 20.66 0.93 16.70
N GLN A 265 20.28 1.33 15.49
CA GLN A 265 20.96 0.94 14.25
C GLN A 265 22.09 1.88 13.84
N GLY A 266 22.21 3.06 14.47
CA GLY A 266 23.27 4.03 14.18
C GLY A 266 23.13 4.73 12.84
N TYR A 267 21.92 4.76 12.24
CA TYR A 267 21.65 5.47 11.00
C TYR A 267 21.03 6.84 11.26
N SER A 268 21.33 7.78 10.37
CA SER A 268 20.63 9.07 10.31
C SER A 268 19.67 9.08 9.15
N PHE A 269 18.48 9.64 9.35
CA PHE A 269 17.53 9.88 8.28
C PHE A 269 17.77 11.24 7.64
N LEU A 270 17.53 11.38 6.34
CA LEU A 270 17.69 12.65 5.63
C LEU A 270 16.83 13.74 6.25
N LYS A 271 15.62 13.39 6.69
CA LYS A 271 14.78 14.25 7.52
C LYS A 271 14.69 13.66 8.93
N LYS A 272 15.05 14.45 9.94
CA LYS A 272 14.83 14.05 11.33
C LYS A 272 13.34 14.07 11.63
N ASN A 273 12.84 12.99 12.23
CA ASN A 273 11.45 12.91 12.71
C ASN A 273 11.28 13.78 13.96
N SER A 274 11.16 15.07 13.78
CA SER A 274 10.94 16.04 14.87
C SER A 274 9.47 16.42 15.05
N SER A 275 8.62 16.05 14.11
CA SER A 275 7.19 16.38 14.06
C SER A 275 6.33 15.15 13.80
N ALA A 276 5.04 15.30 14.06
CA ALA A 276 4.04 14.32 13.69
C ALA A 276 4.06 14.08 12.16
N PRO A 277 3.80 12.84 11.68
CA PRO A 277 3.57 12.59 10.28
C PRO A 277 2.48 13.49 9.70
N SER A 278 2.63 13.84 8.44
CA SER A 278 1.72 14.72 7.72
C SER A 278 0.98 13.96 6.63
N ILE A 279 -0.22 14.41 6.29
CA ILE A 279 -0.92 13.96 5.08
C ILE A 279 -0.79 15.09 4.05
N TYR A 280 -0.12 14.80 2.97
CA TYR A 280 0.08 15.71 1.84
C TYR A 280 -0.89 15.35 0.72
N VAL A 281 -1.53 16.36 0.14
CA VAL A 281 -2.50 16.20 -0.96
C VAL A 281 -2.05 17.05 -2.13
N LYS A 282 -1.80 16.43 -3.27
CA LYS A 282 -1.41 17.14 -4.49
C LYS A 282 -2.43 18.22 -4.85
N GLY A 283 -1.95 19.42 -5.08
CA GLY A 283 -2.79 20.57 -5.41
C GLY A 283 -3.50 21.26 -4.24
N VAL A 284 -3.51 20.65 -3.04
CA VAL A 284 -4.17 21.23 -1.83
C VAL A 284 -3.14 21.55 -0.76
N ASN A 285 -2.43 20.55 -0.29
CA ASN A 285 -1.37 20.63 0.71
C ASN A 285 -0.14 19.86 0.22
N PRO A 286 0.66 20.43 -0.72
CA PRO A 286 1.76 19.69 -1.32
C PRO A 286 2.91 19.45 -0.37
N VAL A 287 3.70 18.42 -0.65
CA VAL A 287 4.99 18.19 0.01
C VAL A 287 5.87 19.41 -0.19
N PRO A 288 6.53 19.93 0.87
CA PRO A 288 7.47 21.03 0.74
C PRO A 288 8.64 20.67 -0.20
N GLY A 289 9.06 21.58 -1.05
CA GLY A 289 10.22 21.41 -1.92
C GLY A 289 9.88 21.29 -3.41
N PRO A 290 10.89 21.14 -4.26
CA PRO A 290 10.74 21.17 -5.71
C PRO A 290 10.34 19.82 -6.32
N GLN A 291 10.26 18.75 -5.51
CA GLN A 291 9.98 17.40 -5.98
C GLN A 291 8.55 17.28 -6.52
N PRO A 292 8.32 16.58 -7.64
CA PRO A 292 6.98 16.22 -8.08
C PRO A 292 6.29 15.34 -7.01
N MET A 293 5.00 15.55 -6.78
CA MET A 293 4.22 14.66 -5.91
C MET A 293 3.73 13.43 -6.69
N ASP A 294 4.63 12.75 -7.38
CA ASP A 294 4.31 11.56 -8.13
C ASP A 294 4.69 10.31 -7.32
N ILE A 295 3.95 9.21 -7.54
CA ILE A 295 4.38 7.88 -7.14
C ILE A 295 5.30 7.35 -8.24
N VAL A 296 6.44 6.80 -7.86
CA VAL A 296 7.37 6.14 -8.77
C VAL A 296 7.31 4.64 -8.53
N SER A 297 6.71 3.90 -9.45
CA SER A 297 6.64 2.44 -9.33
C SER A 297 7.79 1.78 -10.10
N ALA A 298 8.56 0.96 -9.39
CA ALA A 298 9.71 0.26 -9.93
C ALA A 298 9.52 -1.27 -9.84
N ASP A 299 10.11 -2.00 -10.78
CA ASP A 299 10.14 -3.46 -10.77
C ASP A 299 11.29 -4.04 -9.91
N TYR A 300 11.90 -3.20 -9.10
CA TYR A 300 12.99 -3.54 -8.18
C TYR A 300 12.92 -2.69 -6.91
N LEU A 301 13.64 -3.11 -5.86
CA LEU A 301 13.78 -2.30 -4.66
C LEU A 301 14.77 -1.16 -4.92
N THR A 302 14.34 0.07 -4.69
CA THR A 302 15.13 1.28 -4.94
C THR A 302 15.92 1.75 -3.72
N VAL A 303 16.27 0.83 -2.86
CA VAL A 303 17.01 1.12 -1.61
C VAL A 303 18.41 1.72 -1.85
N ASP A 304 18.97 1.48 -3.02
CA ASP A 304 20.22 2.05 -3.47
C ASP A 304 20.10 3.54 -3.84
N ASP A 305 18.88 4.09 -3.92
CA ASP A 305 18.66 5.52 -4.15
C ASP A 305 18.70 6.39 -2.90
N ASN A 306 19.11 5.83 -1.76
CA ASN A 306 19.29 6.63 -0.53
C ASN A 306 20.22 7.85 -0.73
N ASN A 307 21.14 7.77 -1.69
CA ASN A 307 22.01 8.88 -2.13
C ASN A 307 21.55 9.52 -3.46
N ASN A 308 20.33 9.25 -3.91
CA ASN A 308 19.75 9.68 -5.20
C ASN A 308 20.51 9.12 -6.43
N SER A 309 21.09 7.94 -6.36
CA SER A 309 21.84 7.32 -7.46
C SER A 309 20.96 6.98 -8.66
N GLU A 310 19.70 6.66 -8.44
CA GLU A 310 18.70 6.39 -9.48
C GLU A 310 17.95 7.66 -9.94
N GLY A 311 18.21 8.81 -9.34
CA GLY A 311 17.60 10.08 -9.71
C GLY A 311 16.14 10.24 -9.32
N LEU A 312 15.61 9.39 -8.42
CA LEU A 312 14.18 9.38 -8.05
C LEU A 312 13.68 10.70 -7.47
N GLN A 313 14.56 11.48 -6.82
CA GLN A 313 14.20 12.80 -6.27
C GLN A 313 13.74 13.80 -7.34
N SER A 314 14.08 13.58 -8.60
CA SER A 314 13.57 14.37 -9.73
C SER A 314 12.26 13.84 -10.31
N LEU A 315 11.85 12.63 -9.93
CA LEU A 315 10.71 11.92 -10.48
C LEU A 315 9.48 11.91 -9.56
N GLY A 316 9.69 11.85 -8.25
CA GLY A 316 8.57 11.75 -7.32
C GLY A 316 8.93 11.90 -5.85
N THR A 317 7.96 11.68 -4.99
CA THR A 317 8.07 11.77 -3.52
C THR A 317 7.92 10.43 -2.81
N MET A 318 7.32 9.45 -3.47
CA MET A 318 7.14 8.10 -2.95
C MET A 318 7.55 7.08 -4.01
N ASN A 319 8.12 5.96 -3.56
CA ASN A 319 8.47 4.84 -4.41
C ASN A 319 7.80 3.56 -3.93
N ASP A 320 7.15 2.87 -4.88
CA ASP A 320 6.52 1.57 -4.65
C ASP A 320 6.87 0.56 -5.77
N THR A 321 6.15 -0.55 -5.84
CA THR A 321 6.31 -1.56 -6.88
C THR A 321 5.03 -1.80 -7.69
N ASP A 322 3.95 -1.05 -7.47
CA ASP A 322 2.61 -1.50 -7.86
C ASP A 322 1.73 -0.45 -8.54
N ASP A 323 1.67 0.77 -8.02
CA ASP A 323 0.64 1.77 -8.37
C ASP A 323 0.61 2.13 -9.85
N ALA A 324 1.76 2.46 -10.44
CA ALA A 324 1.80 2.84 -11.84
C ALA A 324 1.43 1.68 -12.78
N PHE A 325 1.66 0.43 -12.37
CA PHE A 325 1.18 -0.75 -13.12
C PHE A 325 -0.34 -0.88 -13.03
N ALA A 326 -0.94 -0.64 -11.85
CA ALA A 326 -2.39 -0.63 -11.68
C ALA A 326 -3.04 0.48 -12.53
N PHE A 327 -2.47 1.68 -12.48
CA PHE A 327 -2.98 2.83 -13.24
C PHE A 327 -2.77 2.66 -14.74
N TYR A 328 -1.66 2.04 -15.15
CA TYR A 328 -1.48 1.61 -16.53
C TYR A 328 -2.59 0.63 -16.95
N ALA A 329 -2.88 -0.39 -16.13
CA ALA A 329 -3.94 -1.37 -16.42
C ALA A 329 -5.31 -0.69 -16.62
N ILE A 330 -5.67 0.26 -15.74
CA ILE A 330 -6.92 1.04 -15.82
C ILE A 330 -6.93 1.89 -17.09
N ASN A 331 -5.83 2.55 -17.42
CA ASN A 331 -5.74 3.41 -18.61
C ASN A 331 -5.83 2.63 -19.94
N GLN A 332 -5.63 1.31 -19.93
CA GLN A 332 -5.80 0.44 -21.10
C GLN A 332 -7.23 -0.11 -21.26
N LEU A 333 -8.13 0.13 -20.29
CA LEU A 333 -9.52 -0.29 -20.43
C LEU A 333 -10.19 0.40 -21.62
N SER A 334 -11.05 -0.35 -22.32
CA SER A 334 -11.96 0.19 -23.34
C SER A 334 -13.23 0.76 -22.65
N GLY A 335 -13.77 1.86 -23.16
CA GLY A 335 -14.98 2.49 -22.61
C GLY A 335 -14.73 3.44 -21.46
N THR A 336 -15.71 3.57 -20.56
CA THR A 336 -15.61 4.44 -19.38
C THR A 336 -14.63 3.87 -18.40
N LYS A 337 -13.63 4.68 -18.05
CA LYS A 337 -12.59 4.30 -17.09
C LYS A 337 -12.89 4.96 -15.74
N PRO A 338 -12.65 4.26 -14.62
CA PRO A 338 -12.71 4.91 -13.33
C PRO A 338 -11.58 5.94 -13.21
N ASN A 339 -11.80 6.93 -12.38
CA ASN A 339 -10.71 7.73 -11.85
C ASN A 339 -9.80 6.86 -10.96
N TRP A 340 -8.55 7.28 -10.76
CA TRP A 340 -7.62 6.59 -9.87
C TRP A 340 -6.83 7.56 -9.01
N LEU A 341 -6.42 7.10 -7.83
CA LEU A 341 -5.71 7.87 -6.84
C LEU A 341 -4.72 6.97 -6.09
N SER A 342 -3.53 7.45 -5.84
CA SER A 342 -2.58 6.81 -4.95
C SER A 342 -2.62 7.46 -3.57
N ILE A 343 -2.61 6.64 -2.52
CA ILE A 343 -2.50 7.06 -1.12
C ILE A 343 -1.44 6.19 -0.46
N ARG A 344 -0.20 6.67 -0.43
CA ARG A 344 0.93 5.90 0.09
C ARG A 344 1.53 6.53 1.35
N ASN A 345 1.85 5.69 2.32
CA ASN A 345 2.60 6.10 3.49
C ASN A 345 4.08 5.72 3.37
N ALA A 346 4.96 6.60 3.84
CA ALA A 346 6.38 6.31 3.91
C ALA A 346 6.67 5.36 5.08
N SER A 347 6.91 4.08 4.78
CA SER A 347 7.33 3.08 5.77
C SER A 347 8.84 3.07 5.96
N GLU A 348 9.60 3.28 4.90
CA GLU A 348 11.06 3.36 4.87
C GLU A 348 11.52 4.59 4.05
N PRO A 349 11.60 5.79 4.68
CA PRO A 349 12.12 6.97 4.01
C PRO A 349 13.62 6.86 3.75
N GLN A 350 14.14 7.63 2.81
CA GLN A 350 15.57 7.68 2.55
C GLN A 350 16.37 8.03 3.80
N VAL A 351 17.49 7.35 3.97
CA VAL A 351 18.43 7.52 5.09
C VAL A 351 19.79 7.98 4.58
N ASP A 352 20.59 8.60 5.45
CA ASP A 352 21.97 8.88 5.13
C ASP A 352 22.71 7.57 4.87
N VAL A 353 23.43 7.54 3.75
CA VAL A 353 24.25 6.38 3.42
C VAL A 353 25.37 6.26 4.46
N PRO A 354 25.45 5.16 5.21
CA PRO A 354 26.51 4.99 6.18
C PRO A 354 27.88 4.99 5.48
N LYS A 355 28.89 5.52 6.16
CA LYS A 355 30.28 5.44 5.68
C LYS A 355 30.73 3.98 5.73
N PHE A 356 30.79 3.36 4.59
CA PHE A 356 31.31 1.99 4.50
C PHE A 356 32.85 1.99 4.60
N PRO A 357 33.43 0.90 5.17
CA PRO A 357 34.87 0.77 5.20
C PRO A 357 35.50 0.87 3.82
N PRO A 358 36.72 1.41 3.70
CA PRO A 358 37.45 1.39 2.42
C PRO A 358 37.53 -0.03 1.85
N GLY A 359 37.28 -0.18 0.54
CA GLY A 359 37.27 -1.47 -0.13
C GLY A 359 35.93 -2.21 -0.13
N THR A 360 34.86 -1.66 0.49
CA THR A 360 33.52 -2.21 0.34
C THR A 360 33.07 -2.09 -1.12
N SER A 361 32.70 -3.22 -1.73
CA SER A 361 32.26 -3.22 -3.14
C SER A 361 30.87 -2.56 -3.29
N PRO A 362 30.52 -2.02 -4.47
CA PRO A 362 29.18 -1.49 -4.72
C PRO A 362 28.06 -2.48 -4.42
N THR A 363 28.23 -3.75 -4.77
CA THR A 363 27.26 -4.81 -4.46
C THR A 363 27.05 -4.97 -2.97
N GLN A 364 28.11 -4.97 -2.16
CA GLN A 364 28.01 -5.06 -0.70
C GLN A 364 27.30 -3.84 -0.10
N VAL A 365 27.49 -2.65 -0.68
CA VAL A 365 26.76 -1.44 -0.27
C VAL A 365 25.28 -1.63 -0.51
N VAL A 366 24.88 -2.03 -1.73
CA VAL A 366 23.48 -2.27 -2.10
C VAL A 366 22.84 -3.32 -1.19
N ASP A 367 23.52 -4.45 -0.93
CA ASP A 367 22.99 -5.51 -0.06
C ASP A 367 22.77 -5.04 1.39
N LYS A 368 23.67 -4.20 1.90
CA LYS A 368 23.50 -3.60 3.23
C LYS A 368 22.33 -2.61 3.27
N LEU A 369 22.14 -1.79 2.23
CA LEU A 369 21.02 -0.87 2.13
C LEU A 369 19.70 -1.63 2.02
N LYS A 370 19.65 -2.72 1.24
CA LYS A 370 18.47 -3.61 1.18
C LYS A 370 18.13 -4.21 2.54
N THR A 371 19.15 -4.68 3.26
CA THR A 371 18.97 -5.22 4.61
C THR A 371 18.41 -4.16 5.56
N LEU A 372 18.91 -2.94 5.50
CA LEU A 372 18.43 -1.82 6.30
C LEU A 372 16.98 -1.47 5.98
N ALA A 373 16.66 -1.27 4.70
CA ALA A 373 15.29 -0.95 4.28
C ALA A 373 14.32 -2.05 4.68
N GLY A 374 14.69 -3.33 4.49
CA GLY A 374 13.89 -4.47 4.93
C GLY A 374 13.66 -4.50 6.45
N ALA A 375 14.68 -4.13 7.25
CA ALA A 375 14.54 -4.07 8.70
C ALA A 375 13.61 -2.92 9.14
N ILE A 376 13.74 -1.73 8.53
CA ILE A 376 12.85 -0.59 8.81
C ILE A 376 11.41 -0.95 8.43
N TYR A 377 11.22 -1.45 7.22
CA TYR A 377 9.92 -1.91 6.72
C TYR A 377 9.31 -2.96 7.68
N GLY A 378 10.05 -4.00 8.04
CA GLY A 378 9.59 -5.07 8.91
C GLY A 378 9.06 -4.58 10.26
N VAL A 379 9.63 -3.51 10.80
CA VAL A 379 9.21 -2.95 12.10
C VAL A 379 7.99 -2.03 11.95
N TYR A 380 7.96 -1.17 10.93
CA TYR A 380 7.04 -0.02 10.90
C TYR A 380 5.91 -0.11 9.87
N GLN A 381 5.94 -1.07 8.95
CA GLN A 381 4.95 -1.20 7.88
C GLN A 381 3.49 -1.13 8.38
N TYR A 382 3.16 -1.83 9.46
CA TYR A 382 1.82 -1.80 10.04
C TYR A 382 1.45 -0.41 10.58
N CYS A 383 2.31 0.16 11.45
CA CYS A 383 2.03 1.44 12.10
C CYS A 383 1.92 2.60 11.11
N THR A 384 2.77 2.62 10.07
CA THR A 384 2.71 3.65 9.04
C THR A 384 1.48 3.50 8.17
N THR A 385 1.06 2.27 7.88
CA THR A 385 -0.14 2.00 7.08
C THR A 385 -1.43 2.44 7.78
N LEU A 386 -1.47 2.50 9.12
CA LEU A 386 -2.61 3.12 9.80
C LEU A 386 -2.87 4.56 9.33
N ASN A 387 -1.79 5.34 9.05
CA ASN A 387 -1.94 6.71 8.56
C ASN A 387 -2.55 6.75 7.15
N SER A 388 -2.09 5.90 6.23
CA SER A 388 -2.70 5.81 4.89
C SER A 388 -4.12 5.24 4.94
N ALA A 389 -4.44 4.34 5.87
CA ALA A 389 -5.79 3.84 6.08
C ALA A 389 -6.76 4.94 6.53
N PHE A 390 -6.35 5.80 7.46
CA PHE A 390 -7.14 6.98 7.85
C PHE A 390 -7.29 7.99 6.71
N ALA A 391 -6.22 8.23 5.96
CA ALA A 391 -6.27 9.10 4.79
C ALA A 391 -7.21 8.54 3.71
N CYS A 392 -7.18 7.23 3.47
CA CYS A 392 -8.07 6.52 2.55
C CYS A 392 -9.54 6.68 2.98
N TRP A 393 -9.84 6.45 4.27
CA TRP A 393 -11.16 6.73 4.81
C TRP A 393 -11.57 8.19 4.58
N GLY A 394 -10.68 9.15 4.82
CA GLY A 394 -10.97 10.58 4.64
C GLY A 394 -11.31 10.94 3.19
N VAL A 395 -10.63 10.35 2.20
CA VAL A 395 -10.96 10.52 0.78
C VAL A 395 -12.34 9.94 0.47
N ILE A 396 -12.62 8.73 0.92
CA ILE A 396 -13.91 8.03 0.68
C ILE A 396 -15.07 8.78 1.35
N ALA A 397 -14.88 9.23 2.58
CA ALA A 397 -15.89 9.98 3.33
C ALA A 397 -16.19 11.37 2.71
N GLY A 398 -15.29 11.88 1.90
CA GLY A 398 -15.44 13.15 1.16
C GLY A 398 -16.13 13.04 -0.20
N MET A 399 -16.45 11.82 -0.66
CA MET A 399 -17.14 11.59 -1.93
C MET A 399 -18.64 11.83 -1.79
#